data_c44481516fae93b57e28144ff0309917
#
_entry.id   c44481516fae93b57e28144ff0309917
#
_cell.length_a   1.000
_cell.length_b   1.000
_cell.length_c   1.000
_cell.angle_alpha   90.00
_cell.angle_beta   90.00
_cell.angle_gamma   90.00
#
_symmetry.space_group_name_H-M   'P 1'
#
loop_
_entity.id
_entity.type
_entity.pdbx_description
1 polymer ?
#
loop_
_entity_poly.entity_id
_entity_poly.type
_entity_poly.pdbx_seq_one_letter_code
_entity_poly.pdbx_strand_id
1 'polypeptide(L)'
;SMEEVVFPLRVMKLFGIKKLIVTNAAGGLNPDFEQGDLMLIEDIINLLPDNPLRGRNNDDLGPRFPDMSEPFDLEWREKALNCAENLDIELQKGVYIGLQGPKLETKAEVRYLRVIGGDAVGMSTVPEIIAANHMGMKVIAFSVITNESIPKIAKEFTHEEVVAVANQAGKKLVELVRGII
;
A
#
# COMPACT_ATOMS: atom_id res chain seq x y z
N SER A 1 0.47 -12.85 14.24
CA SER A 1 0.07 -13.75 13.12
C SER A 1 -0.64 -12.96 12.04
N MET A 2 -0.70 -13.51 10.83
CA MET A 2 -1.47 -12.90 9.73
C MET A 2 -2.97 -12.84 10.01
N GLU A 3 -3.48 -13.77 10.81
CA GLU A 3 -4.89 -13.74 11.26
C GLU A 3 -5.19 -12.52 12.12
N GLU A 4 -4.29 -12.14 13.03
CA GLU A 4 -4.43 -10.94 13.87
C GLU A 4 -4.37 -9.67 13.04
N VAL A 5 -3.48 -9.60 12.04
CA VAL A 5 -3.35 -8.44 11.13
C VAL A 5 -4.66 -8.17 10.40
N VAL A 6 -5.31 -9.20 9.87
CA VAL A 6 -6.54 -9.03 9.06
C VAL A 6 -7.84 -9.15 9.86
N PHE A 7 -7.76 -9.45 11.15
CA PHE A 7 -8.94 -9.58 12.02
C PHE A 7 -9.83 -8.32 12.00
N PRO A 8 -9.28 -7.09 12.10
CA PRO A 8 -10.11 -5.89 12.03
C PRO A 8 -10.92 -5.78 10.74
N LEU A 9 -10.34 -6.19 9.60
CA LEU A 9 -11.02 -6.14 8.31
C LEU A 9 -12.18 -7.15 8.25
N ARG A 10 -11.98 -8.34 8.81
CA ARG A 10 -13.04 -9.35 8.92
C ARG A 10 -14.21 -8.82 9.73
N VAL A 11 -13.93 -8.15 10.86
CA VAL A 11 -14.96 -7.49 11.68
C VAL A 11 -15.67 -6.39 10.89
N MET A 12 -14.94 -5.52 10.18
CA MET A 12 -15.52 -4.47 9.33
C MET A 12 -16.45 -5.06 8.26
N LYS A 13 -16.06 -6.17 7.63
CA LYS A 13 -16.91 -6.87 6.65
C LYS A 13 -18.19 -7.37 7.26
N LEU A 14 -18.16 -7.96 8.46
CA LEU A 14 -19.35 -8.42 9.19
C LEU A 14 -20.30 -7.26 9.56
N PHE A 15 -19.77 -6.06 9.79
CA PHE A 15 -20.57 -4.84 9.95
C PHE A 15 -21.09 -4.24 8.62
N GLY A 16 -20.88 -4.93 7.51
CA GLY A 16 -21.39 -4.51 6.19
C GLY A 16 -20.55 -3.48 5.45
N ILE A 17 -19.33 -3.22 5.89
CA ILE A 17 -18.39 -2.33 5.18
C ILE A 17 -18.05 -2.97 3.81
N LYS A 18 -18.19 -2.21 2.74
CA LYS A 18 -18.02 -2.67 1.35
C LYS A 18 -16.81 -2.03 0.66
N LYS A 19 -16.31 -0.93 1.18
CA LYS A 19 -15.21 -0.15 0.59
C LYS A 19 -14.11 0.06 1.61
N LEU A 20 -12.86 -0.06 1.19
CA LEU A 20 -11.69 0.08 2.03
C LEU A 20 -10.67 1.01 1.39
N ILE A 21 -10.25 2.04 2.11
CA ILE A 21 -9.07 2.84 1.78
C ILE A 21 -7.95 2.37 2.71
N VAL A 22 -6.83 1.96 2.12
CA VAL A 22 -5.61 1.60 2.86
C VAL A 22 -4.56 2.67 2.63
N THR A 23 -3.88 3.08 3.68
CA THR A 23 -2.79 4.05 3.58
C THR A 23 -1.57 3.55 4.35
N ASN A 24 -0.39 3.84 3.85
CA ASN A 24 0.87 3.48 4.49
C ASN A 24 1.96 4.52 4.26
N ALA A 25 3.05 4.37 4.99
CA ALA A 25 4.35 4.98 4.71
C ALA A 25 5.22 3.93 4.01
N ALA A 26 5.95 4.32 2.97
CA ALA A 26 6.76 3.42 2.16
C ALA A 26 8.09 4.04 1.75
N GLY A 27 9.10 3.21 1.57
CA GLY A 27 10.34 3.60 0.91
C GLY A 27 10.16 3.63 -0.62
N GLY A 28 10.58 4.72 -1.26
CA GLY A 28 10.56 4.85 -2.72
C GLY A 28 11.68 4.03 -3.35
N LEU A 29 11.31 3.14 -4.26
CA LEU A 29 12.24 2.37 -5.10
C LEU A 29 12.38 2.99 -6.48
N ASN A 30 11.35 3.68 -6.97
CA ASN A 30 11.38 4.36 -8.25
C ASN A 30 12.30 5.60 -8.16
N PRO A 31 13.30 5.75 -9.06
CA PRO A 31 14.22 6.89 -9.02
C PRO A 31 13.58 8.24 -9.36
N ASP A 32 12.37 8.22 -9.92
CA ASP A 32 11.60 9.41 -10.25
C ASP A 32 10.72 9.89 -9.08
N PHE A 33 10.62 9.09 -8.00
CA PHE A 33 9.87 9.47 -6.80
C PHE A 33 10.73 10.29 -5.85
N GLU A 34 10.10 11.26 -5.22
CA GLU A 34 10.72 12.13 -4.22
C GLU A 34 10.09 11.90 -2.83
N GLN A 35 10.86 12.23 -1.83
CA GLN A 35 10.39 12.20 -0.44
C GLN A 35 9.21 13.18 -0.25
N GLY A 36 8.08 12.68 0.21
CA GLY A 36 6.83 13.44 0.37
C GLY A 36 5.81 13.19 -0.74
N ASP A 37 6.17 12.46 -1.79
CA ASP A 37 5.23 12.07 -2.83
C ASP A 37 4.11 11.20 -2.28
N LEU A 38 2.92 11.37 -2.88
CA LEU A 38 1.81 10.43 -2.73
C LEU A 38 1.80 9.48 -3.92
N MET A 39 1.71 8.18 -3.66
CA MET A 39 1.59 7.16 -4.69
C MET A 39 0.26 6.43 -4.57
N LEU A 40 -0.54 6.42 -5.62
CA LEU A 40 -1.66 5.50 -5.80
C LEU A 40 -1.09 4.12 -6.12
N ILE A 41 -1.42 3.12 -5.31
CA ILE A 41 -0.99 1.75 -5.53
C ILE A 41 -1.83 1.13 -6.64
N GLU A 42 -1.18 0.72 -7.73
CA GLU A 42 -1.84 0.09 -8.88
C GLU A 42 -1.80 -1.44 -8.81
N ASP A 43 -0.76 -1.99 -8.19
CA ASP A 43 -0.59 -3.43 -8.01
C ASP A 43 0.32 -3.73 -6.82
N ILE A 44 0.40 -5.00 -6.42
CA ILE A 44 1.18 -5.44 -5.28
C ILE A 44 2.07 -6.64 -5.62
N ILE A 45 3.26 -6.67 -5.03
CA ILE A 45 4.11 -7.86 -4.99
C ILE A 45 4.22 -8.32 -3.53
N ASN A 46 3.79 -9.56 -3.27
CA ASN A 46 3.84 -10.14 -1.94
C ASN A 46 5.13 -10.96 -1.73
N LEU A 47 6.08 -10.41 -1.01
CA LEU A 47 7.29 -11.10 -0.55
C LEU A 47 7.28 -11.34 0.97
N LEU A 48 6.13 -11.20 1.61
CA LEU A 48 5.94 -11.58 3.02
C LEU A 48 6.02 -13.11 3.15
N PRO A 49 6.53 -13.63 4.28
CA PRO A 49 6.75 -15.08 4.45
C PRO A 49 5.44 -15.86 4.67
N ASP A 50 4.32 -15.18 4.82
CA ASP A 50 3.02 -15.78 5.11
C ASP A 50 1.90 -15.08 4.32
N ASN A 51 0.70 -15.69 4.35
CA ASN A 51 -0.49 -15.19 3.64
C ASN A 51 -1.71 -15.33 4.55
N PRO A 52 -2.56 -14.28 4.68
CA PRO A 52 -3.71 -14.29 5.59
C PRO A 52 -4.78 -15.34 5.23
N LEU A 53 -4.72 -15.94 4.05
CA LEU A 53 -5.66 -16.97 3.59
C LEU A 53 -5.14 -18.41 3.79
N ARG A 54 -3.97 -18.57 4.42
CA ARG A 54 -3.47 -19.93 4.75
C ARG A 54 -4.35 -20.58 5.81
N GLY A 55 -4.42 -21.92 5.77
CA GLY A 55 -5.26 -22.69 6.67
C GLY A 55 -6.64 -22.97 6.09
N ARG A 56 -7.62 -23.23 6.96
CA ARG A 56 -9.01 -23.53 6.58
C ARG A 56 -9.70 -22.28 6.05
N ASN A 57 -10.34 -22.40 4.88
CA ASN A 57 -11.15 -21.31 4.34
C ASN A 57 -12.41 -21.10 5.19
N ASN A 58 -12.86 -19.85 5.29
CA ASN A 58 -14.20 -19.49 5.75
C ASN A 58 -15.04 -19.08 4.53
N ASP A 59 -15.87 -20.00 4.04
CA ASP A 59 -16.66 -19.83 2.82
C ASP A 59 -17.70 -18.71 2.94
N ASP A 60 -18.11 -18.32 4.17
CA ASP A 60 -18.99 -17.18 4.42
C ASP A 60 -18.31 -15.84 4.14
N LEU A 61 -16.98 -15.79 4.16
CA LEU A 61 -16.19 -14.59 3.88
C LEU A 61 -15.76 -14.49 2.42
N GLY A 62 -15.46 -15.61 1.77
CA GLY A 62 -15.04 -15.60 0.37
C GLY A 62 -14.54 -16.94 -0.16
N PRO A 63 -14.19 -17.02 -1.44
CA PRO A 63 -13.76 -18.27 -2.09
C PRO A 63 -12.37 -18.70 -1.61
N ARG A 64 -12.09 -20.01 -1.68
CA ARG A 64 -10.77 -20.56 -1.31
C ARG A 64 -9.62 -19.95 -2.11
N PHE A 65 -9.85 -19.60 -3.37
CA PHE A 65 -8.89 -19.02 -4.30
C PHE A 65 -9.47 -17.75 -4.91
N PRO A 66 -9.30 -16.57 -4.25
CA PRO A 66 -9.75 -15.31 -4.80
C PRO A 66 -8.91 -14.93 -6.03
N ASP A 67 -9.57 -14.32 -7.00
CA ASP A 67 -8.87 -13.67 -8.11
C ASP A 67 -8.20 -12.38 -7.61
N MET A 68 -6.94 -12.20 -7.95
CA MET A 68 -6.12 -11.04 -7.60
C MET A 68 -5.56 -10.35 -8.85
N SER A 69 -6.14 -10.59 -10.04
CA SER A 69 -5.71 -9.93 -11.29
C SER A 69 -5.97 -8.43 -11.29
N GLU A 70 -7.01 -7.97 -10.58
CA GLU A 70 -7.34 -6.56 -10.37
C GLU A 70 -7.64 -6.32 -8.88
N PRO A 71 -6.60 -6.16 -8.04
CA PRO A 71 -6.81 -6.06 -6.59
C PRO A 71 -7.38 -4.72 -6.14
N PHE A 72 -7.43 -3.73 -7.02
CA PHE A 72 -7.94 -2.39 -6.75
C PHE A 72 -9.11 -2.03 -7.65
N ASP A 73 -10.11 -1.33 -7.09
CA ASP A 73 -11.30 -0.90 -7.83
C ASP A 73 -10.96 0.17 -8.87
N LEU A 74 -11.13 -0.13 -10.15
CA LEU A 74 -10.75 0.73 -11.26
C LEU A 74 -11.52 2.05 -11.28
N GLU A 75 -12.84 2.02 -11.08
CA GLU A 75 -13.66 3.24 -11.01
C GLU A 75 -13.20 4.18 -9.89
N TRP A 76 -12.88 3.58 -8.74
CA TRP A 76 -12.48 4.36 -7.58
C TRP A 76 -11.05 4.91 -7.71
N ARG A 77 -10.18 4.19 -8.41
CA ARG A 77 -8.85 4.69 -8.81
C ARG A 77 -8.96 5.88 -9.75
N GLU A 78 -9.82 5.80 -10.78
CA GLU A 78 -10.06 6.90 -11.71
C GLU A 78 -10.62 8.13 -10.99
N LYS A 79 -11.58 7.92 -10.07
CA LYS A 79 -12.08 9.00 -9.21
C LYS A 79 -10.97 9.66 -8.39
N ALA A 80 -10.02 8.88 -7.87
CA ALA A 80 -8.90 9.41 -7.10
C ALA A 80 -7.95 10.24 -7.96
N LEU A 81 -7.64 9.81 -9.18
CA LEU A 81 -6.80 10.56 -10.12
C LEU A 81 -7.45 11.89 -10.50
N ASN A 82 -8.73 11.89 -10.86
CA ASN A 82 -9.47 13.11 -11.17
C ASN A 82 -9.57 14.07 -9.97
N CYS A 83 -9.72 13.53 -8.76
CA CYS A 83 -9.74 14.32 -7.54
C CYS A 83 -8.36 14.95 -7.26
N ALA A 84 -7.28 14.20 -7.44
CA ALA A 84 -5.92 14.71 -7.27
C ALA A 84 -5.62 15.85 -8.26
N GLU A 85 -6.00 15.71 -9.53
CA GLU A 85 -5.87 16.77 -10.54
C GLU A 85 -6.64 18.04 -10.13
N ASN A 86 -7.89 17.90 -9.68
CA ASN A 86 -8.70 19.04 -9.23
C ASN A 86 -8.15 19.74 -7.98
N LEU A 87 -7.37 19.03 -7.16
CA LEU A 87 -6.74 19.57 -5.94
C LEU A 87 -5.31 20.06 -6.17
N ASP A 88 -4.80 19.98 -7.41
CA ASP A 88 -3.40 20.25 -7.76
C ASP A 88 -2.42 19.41 -6.91
N ILE A 89 -2.80 18.15 -6.68
CA ILE A 89 -1.98 17.15 -5.99
C ILE A 89 -1.33 16.26 -7.05
N GLU A 90 0.00 16.31 -7.13
CA GLU A 90 0.75 15.34 -7.93
C GLU A 90 0.63 13.96 -7.27
N LEU A 91 0.04 13.01 -8.00
CA LEU A 91 -0.21 11.66 -7.55
C LEU A 91 0.56 10.67 -8.42
N GLN A 92 1.63 10.13 -7.88
CA GLN A 92 2.41 9.08 -8.51
C GLN A 92 1.59 7.79 -8.60
N LYS A 93 2.00 6.86 -9.46
CA LYS A 93 1.38 5.54 -9.60
C LYS A 93 2.47 4.48 -9.57
N GLY A 94 2.17 3.32 -8.99
CA GLY A 94 3.17 2.27 -8.95
C GLY A 94 2.77 1.01 -8.20
N VAL A 95 3.72 0.07 -8.21
CA VAL A 95 3.61 -1.25 -7.58
C VAL A 95 4.22 -1.20 -6.18
N TYR A 96 3.43 -1.61 -5.18
CA TYR A 96 3.89 -1.72 -3.80
C TYR A 96 4.38 -3.13 -3.50
N ILE A 97 5.59 -3.24 -2.93
CA ILE A 97 6.14 -4.52 -2.45
C ILE A 97 6.02 -4.64 -0.94
N GLY A 98 5.39 -5.71 -0.48
CA GLY A 98 5.36 -6.08 0.93
C GLY A 98 6.54 -6.98 1.31
N LEU A 99 7.38 -6.53 2.25
CA LEU A 99 8.50 -7.29 2.80
C LEU A 99 8.35 -7.56 4.29
N GLN A 100 9.07 -8.57 4.77
CA GLN A 100 9.23 -8.80 6.20
C GLN A 100 10.25 -7.83 6.81
N GLY A 101 9.78 -7.03 7.78
CA GLY A 101 10.67 -6.25 8.63
C GLY A 101 11.32 -7.08 9.76
N PRO A 102 11.94 -6.39 10.76
CA PRO A 102 11.91 -4.94 10.96
C PRO A 102 13.11 -4.19 10.36
N LYS A 103 14.03 -4.87 9.66
CA LYS A 103 15.19 -4.20 9.04
C LYS A 103 14.79 -3.50 7.74
N LEU A 104 15.48 -2.41 7.42
CA LEU A 104 15.44 -1.80 6.10
C LEU A 104 16.26 -2.61 5.09
N GLU A 105 16.03 -2.35 3.82
CA GLU A 105 16.61 -3.06 2.70
C GLU A 105 18.10 -2.71 2.51
N THR A 106 18.89 -3.72 2.19
CA THR A 106 20.26 -3.52 1.71
C THR A 106 20.26 -2.96 0.28
N LYS A 107 21.37 -2.37 -0.17
CA LYS A 107 21.52 -1.87 -1.55
C LYS A 107 21.28 -2.97 -2.62
N ALA A 108 21.58 -4.23 -2.30
CA ALA A 108 21.35 -5.36 -3.21
C ALA A 108 19.86 -5.73 -3.26
N GLU A 109 19.19 -5.73 -2.11
CA GLU A 109 17.74 -5.93 -2.02
C GLU A 109 16.99 -4.84 -2.77
N VAL A 110 17.35 -3.57 -2.60
CA VAL A 110 16.75 -2.45 -3.35
C VAL A 110 16.86 -2.65 -4.86
N ARG A 111 18.04 -3.05 -5.37
CA ARG A 111 18.21 -3.35 -6.80
C ARG A 111 17.33 -4.53 -7.24
N TYR A 112 17.27 -5.59 -6.45
CA TYR A 112 16.41 -6.75 -6.72
C TYR A 112 14.94 -6.35 -6.81
N LEU A 113 14.45 -5.59 -5.83
CA LEU A 113 13.06 -5.14 -5.78
C LEU A 113 12.71 -4.27 -6.99
N ARG A 114 13.64 -3.44 -7.42
CA ARG A 114 13.47 -2.64 -8.65
C ARG A 114 13.38 -3.50 -9.90
N VAL A 115 14.26 -4.51 -10.02
CA VAL A 115 14.29 -5.42 -11.18
C VAL A 115 12.99 -6.21 -11.31
N ILE A 116 12.36 -6.59 -10.21
CA ILE A 116 11.07 -7.31 -10.24
C ILE A 116 9.86 -6.38 -10.42
N GLY A 117 10.06 -5.07 -10.58
CA GLY A 117 9.02 -4.12 -10.95
C GLY A 117 8.39 -3.34 -9.79
N GLY A 118 9.03 -3.30 -8.61
CA GLY A 118 8.55 -2.50 -7.49
C GLY A 118 8.86 -1.01 -7.62
N ASP A 119 7.92 -0.16 -7.23
CA ASP A 119 8.07 1.30 -7.17
C ASP A 119 8.15 1.82 -5.73
N ALA A 120 7.53 1.12 -4.80
CA ALA A 120 7.62 1.39 -3.37
C ALA A 120 7.68 0.10 -2.56
N VAL A 121 8.25 0.17 -1.35
CA VAL A 121 8.44 -0.98 -0.47
C VAL A 121 8.03 -0.64 0.96
N GLY A 122 7.43 -1.60 1.65
CA GLY A 122 7.10 -1.49 3.07
C GLY A 122 6.79 -2.83 3.71
N MET A 123 6.34 -2.82 4.95
CA MET A 123 6.21 -4.00 5.82
C MET A 123 4.75 -4.30 6.18
N SER A 124 3.76 -3.75 5.44
CA SER A 124 2.33 -3.79 5.75
C SER A 124 1.48 -3.97 4.50
N THR A 125 0.19 -3.67 4.60
CA THR A 125 -0.72 -3.36 3.47
C THR A 125 -1.11 -4.56 2.62
N VAL A 126 -0.16 -5.40 2.18
CA VAL A 126 -0.44 -6.55 1.31
C VAL A 126 -1.41 -7.55 1.95
N PRO A 127 -1.27 -7.92 3.23
CA PRO A 127 -2.23 -8.83 3.86
C PRO A 127 -3.65 -8.26 3.91
N GLU A 128 -3.79 -6.96 4.16
CA GLU A 128 -5.08 -6.26 4.20
C GLU A 128 -5.73 -6.25 2.82
N ILE A 129 -4.97 -5.97 1.75
CA ILE A 129 -5.47 -5.99 0.38
C ILE A 129 -5.94 -7.40 0.00
N ILE A 130 -5.14 -8.44 0.30
CA ILE A 130 -5.51 -9.83 0.03
C ILE A 130 -6.80 -10.21 0.76
N ALA A 131 -6.91 -9.89 2.05
CA ALA A 131 -8.09 -10.21 2.84
C ALA A 131 -9.33 -9.45 2.39
N ALA A 132 -9.20 -8.18 2.03
CA ALA A 132 -10.30 -7.36 1.53
C ALA A 132 -10.83 -7.89 0.19
N ASN A 133 -9.95 -8.24 -0.75
CA ASN A 133 -10.32 -8.87 -2.01
C ASN A 133 -11.00 -10.22 -1.80
N HIS A 134 -10.45 -11.07 -0.94
CA HIS A 134 -11.08 -12.35 -0.57
C HIS A 134 -12.54 -12.15 -0.12
N MET A 135 -12.81 -11.09 0.62
CA MET A 135 -14.15 -10.77 1.13
C MET A 135 -15.01 -9.95 0.14
N GLY A 136 -14.55 -9.70 -1.09
CA GLY A 136 -15.27 -8.94 -2.10
C GLY A 136 -15.48 -7.46 -1.73
N MET A 137 -14.53 -6.87 -0.99
CA MET A 137 -14.53 -5.42 -0.73
C MET A 137 -13.86 -4.68 -1.90
N LYS A 138 -14.39 -3.51 -2.26
CA LYS A 138 -13.71 -2.59 -3.17
C LYS A 138 -12.55 -1.92 -2.43
N VAL A 139 -11.36 -1.95 -3.01
CA VAL A 139 -10.14 -1.44 -2.37
C VAL A 139 -9.49 -0.36 -3.21
N ILE A 140 -8.99 0.67 -2.55
CA ILE A 140 -8.02 1.63 -3.08
C ILE A 140 -6.92 1.83 -2.03
N ALA A 141 -5.69 2.03 -2.47
CA ALA A 141 -4.59 2.20 -1.53
C ALA A 141 -3.60 3.29 -1.96
N PHE A 142 -3.03 3.96 -0.96
CA PHE A 142 -2.05 5.02 -1.16
C PHE A 142 -0.83 4.81 -0.28
N SER A 143 0.33 5.10 -0.83
CA SER A 143 1.58 5.21 -0.08
C SER A 143 2.01 6.67 0.03
N VAL A 144 2.53 7.05 1.19
CA VAL A 144 3.36 8.24 1.33
C VAL A 144 4.82 7.80 1.20
N ILE A 145 5.54 8.34 0.23
CA ILE A 145 6.96 8.06 0.06
C ILE A 145 7.75 8.83 1.13
N THR A 146 8.26 8.12 2.11
CA THR A 146 8.89 8.74 3.29
C THR A 146 10.40 8.85 3.20
N ASN A 147 11.01 8.04 2.34
CA ASN A 147 12.44 8.02 2.08
C ASN A 147 12.73 7.46 0.69
N GLU A 148 13.82 7.88 0.10
CA GLU A 148 14.33 7.29 -1.13
C GLU A 148 15.22 6.09 -0.76
N SER A 149 14.81 4.88 -1.14
CA SER A 149 15.59 3.66 -0.89
C SER A 149 16.81 3.56 -1.81
N ILE A 150 16.85 4.37 -2.89
CA ILE A 150 18.04 4.58 -3.75
C ILE A 150 18.51 6.03 -3.55
N PRO A 151 19.15 6.37 -2.43
CA PRO A 151 19.56 7.74 -2.22
C PRO A 151 20.62 8.14 -3.23
N LYS A 152 20.42 9.29 -3.86
CA LYS A 152 21.44 9.95 -4.71
C LYS A 152 22.70 10.29 -3.88
N ILE A 153 22.53 10.43 -2.57
CA ILE A 153 23.59 10.60 -1.56
C ILE A 153 23.28 9.63 -0.43
N ALA A 154 24.26 8.82 0.00
CA ALA A 154 24.10 7.89 1.12
C ALA A 154 23.75 8.69 2.39
N LYS A 155 22.49 8.65 2.79
CA LYS A 155 21.98 9.27 4.01
C LYS A 155 21.34 8.17 4.85
N GLU A 156 21.69 8.13 6.14
CA GLU A 156 20.96 7.32 7.10
C GLU A 156 19.62 8.01 7.41
N PHE A 157 18.55 7.24 7.41
CA PHE A 157 17.22 7.72 7.79
C PHE A 157 16.93 7.35 9.23
N THR A 158 16.40 8.30 9.98
CA THR A 158 15.87 8.03 11.32
C THR A 158 14.35 7.79 11.24
N HIS A 159 13.83 7.06 12.22
CA HIS A 159 12.38 6.84 12.33
C HIS A 159 11.63 8.18 12.48
N GLU A 160 12.21 9.14 13.20
CA GLU A 160 11.65 10.47 13.40
C GLU A 160 11.53 11.25 12.10
N GLU A 161 12.52 11.17 11.21
CA GLU A 161 12.46 11.79 9.87
C GLU A 161 11.33 11.19 9.03
N VAL A 162 11.18 9.86 9.02
CA VAL A 162 10.09 9.16 8.34
C VAL A 162 8.73 9.64 8.85
N VAL A 163 8.55 9.75 10.16
CA VAL A 163 7.30 10.23 10.78
C VAL A 163 7.03 11.69 10.42
N ALA A 164 8.05 12.54 10.41
CA ALA A 164 7.90 13.96 10.06
C ALA A 164 7.41 14.15 8.62
N VAL A 165 7.99 13.40 7.67
CA VAL A 165 7.56 13.42 6.25
C VAL A 165 6.16 12.89 6.10
N ALA A 166 5.84 11.75 6.74
CA ALA A 166 4.50 11.18 6.70
C ALA A 166 3.43 12.16 7.22
N ASN A 167 3.73 12.90 8.29
CA ASN A 167 2.82 13.89 8.85
C ASN A 167 2.62 15.11 7.92
N GLN A 168 3.67 15.53 7.21
CA GLN A 168 3.57 16.65 6.26
C GLN A 168 2.76 16.25 5.01
N ALA A 169 3.12 15.15 4.37
CA ALA A 169 2.43 14.65 3.18
C ALA A 169 1.01 14.15 3.51
N GLY A 170 0.79 13.67 4.73
CA GLY A 170 -0.50 13.21 5.23
C GLY A 170 -1.61 14.27 5.14
N LYS A 171 -1.28 15.57 5.16
CA LYS A 171 -2.27 16.63 4.97
C LYS A 171 -2.88 16.59 3.57
N LYS A 172 -2.03 16.46 2.53
CA LYS A 172 -2.46 16.30 1.13
C LYS A 172 -3.28 15.02 0.97
N LEU A 173 -2.83 13.92 1.60
CA LEU A 173 -3.55 12.65 1.56
C LEU A 173 -4.95 12.76 2.19
N VAL A 174 -5.11 13.47 3.31
CA VAL A 174 -6.42 13.71 3.94
C VAL A 174 -7.35 14.51 3.02
N GLU A 175 -6.84 15.54 2.33
CA GLU A 175 -7.62 16.29 1.35
C GLU A 175 -8.08 15.42 0.20
N LEU A 176 -7.17 14.62 -0.36
CA LEU A 176 -7.48 13.65 -1.42
C LEU A 176 -8.53 12.63 -0.97
N VAL A 177 -8.34 12.00 0.19
CA VAL A 177 -9.29 11.01 0.73
C VAL A 177 -10.67 11.63 0.95
N ARG A 178 -10.77 12.85 1.47
CA ARG A 178 -12.06 13.55 1.63
C ARG A 178 -12.76 13.82 0.29
N GLY A 179 -11.99 14.09 -0.76
CA GLY A 179 -12.54 14.35 -2.10
C GLY A 179 -13.05 13.09 -2.82
N ILE A 180 -12.57 11.90 -2.43
CA ILE A 180 -12.95 10.63 -3.07
C ILE A 180 -14.03 9.85 -2.31
N ILE A 181 -14.35 10.19 -1.08
CA ILE A 181 -15.45 9.61 -0.31
C ILE A 181 -16.76 10.26 -0.74
#